data_913d1c33fb976ee86fced5e789acd512
#
_entry.id   913d1c33fb976ee86fced5e789acd512
#
_cell.length_a   1.000
_cell.length_b   1.000
_cell.length_c   1.000
_cell.angle_alpha   90.00
_cell.angle_beta   90.00
_cell.angle_gamma   90.00
#
_symmetry.space_group_name_H-M   'P 1'
#
loop_
_entity.id
_entity.type
_entity.pdbx_description
1 polymer ?
#
loop_
_entity_poly.entity_id
_entity_poly.type
_entity_poly.pdbx_seq_one_letter_code
_entity_poly.pdbx_strand_id
1 'polypeptide(L)'
;MAKKDNVQNNQIRCFLCIELDDYLKDEIEEITKKLKPLAPNLKWVSREALHLTLKFCGNISQPTVDMISRELKERLDTSRIDPFTLKLSGIGGFPSLKRPRVLWLGISGDLSSLFKLQLMVEKVCSSFKGVHKDEKSFSPHLTLARVKKPSDVTLTLIDFVTNMKVRDIFWPVEIFTFMKSDLTPRGAIYTPLVRYKLGGAL
;
A
#
# COMPACT_ATOMS: atom_id res chain seq x y z
N MET A 1 39.23 22.64 19.27
CA MET A 1 38.77 21.54 18.42
C MET A 1 37.33 21.22 18.81
N ALA A 2 36.35 21.73 18.05
CA ALA A 2 34.93 21.48 18.29
C ALA A 2 34.58 20.07 17.77
N LYS A 3 34.04 19.22 18.64
CA LYS A 3 33.47 17.94 18.28
C LYS A 3 32.27 18.24 17.34
N LYS A 4 32.37 17.81 16.08
CA LYS A 4 31.23 17.71 15.21
C LYS A 4 30.30 16.66 15.82
N ASP A 5 29.21 17.11 16.41
CA ASP A 5 28.11 16.26 16.81
C ASP A 5 27.61 15.55 15.57
N ASN A 6 27.82 14.25 15.54
CA ASN A 6 27.35 13.35 14.51
C ASN A 6 25.84 13.20 14.73
N VAL A 7 25.04 14.13 14.19
CA VAL A 7 23.60 13.99 14.07
C VAL A 7 23.39 12.81 13.13
N GLN A 8 23.32 11.62 13.68
CA GLN A 8 22.85 10.45 12.97
C GLN A 8 21.51 10.82 12.36
N ASN A 9 21.49 10.85 11.05
CA ASN A 9 20.33 11.18 10.22
C ASN A 9 19.29 10.06 10.43
N ASN A 10 18.55 10.14 11.54
CA ASN A 10 17.58 9.14 11.99
C ASN A 10 16.33 9.25 11.14
N GLN A 11 16.47 8.97 9.83
CA GLN A 11 15.37 8.98 8.88
C GLN A 11 14.61 7.67 8.95
N ILE A 12 13.32 7.78 9.00
CA ILE A 12 12.37 6.67 9.04
C ILE A 12 11.75 6.54 7.66
N ARG A 13 11.94 5.41 7.01
CA ARG A 13 11.21 5.06 5.81
C ARG A 13 9.78 4.70 6.20
N CYS A 14 8.81 5.43 5.66
CA CYS A 14 7.42 5.23 6.06
C CYS A 14 6.41 5.49 4.92
N PHE A 15 5.19 5.00 5.15
CA PHE A 15 4.09 5.12 4.21
C PHE A 15 2.75 5.00 4.96
N LEU A 16 1.67 5.45 4.36
CA LEU A 16 0.31 5.23 4.85
C LEU A 16 -0.37 4.16 4.01
N CYS A 17 -1.12 3.29 4.68
CA CYS A 17 -1.79 2.16 4.04
C CYS A 17 -3.08 1.77 4.76
N ILE A 18 -3.89 0.98 4.09
CA ILE A 18 -4.95 0.18 4.70
C ILE A 18 -4.40 -1.23 4.84
N GLU A 19 -4.39 -1.73 6.08
CA GLU A 19 -3.99 -3.10 6.40
C GLU A 19 -5.10 -4.07 5.97
N LEU A 20 -4.72 -5.30 5.65
CA LEU A 20 -5.66 -6.37 5.36
C LEU A 20 -5.85 -7.24 6.61
N ASP A 21 -7.07 -7.67 6.84
CA ASP A 21 -7.34 -8.71 7.83
C ASP A 21 -6.84 -10.09 7.37
N ASP A 22 -6.85 -11.07 8.26
CA ASP A 22 -6.33 -12.40 7.96
C ASP A 22 -7.18 -13.14 6.94
N TYR A 23 -8.51 -12.97 6.97
CA TYR A 23 -9.39 -13.56 5.99
C TYR A 23 -9.07 -13.10 4.57
N LEU A 24 -8.90 -11.79 4.38
CA LEU A 24 -8.57 -11.24 3.07
C LEU A 24 -7.18 -11.70 2.59
N LYS A 25 -6.21 -11.79 3.52
CA LYS A 25 -4.87 -12.32 3.21
C LYS A 25 -4.93 -13.79 2.76
N ASP A 26 -5.77 -14.62 3.41
CA ASP A 26 -5.94 -16.02 3.05
C ASP A 26 -6.53 -16.16 1.64
N GLU A 27 -7.53 -15.37 1.30
CA GLU A 27 -8.10 -15.34 -0.04
C GLU A 27 -7.08 -14.92 -1.12
N ILE A 28 -6.22 -13.95 -0.80
CA ILE A 28 -5.14 -13.54 -1.71
C ILE A 28 -4.07 -14.62 -1.84
N GLU A 29 -3.79 -15.37 -0.77
CA GLU A 29 -2.89 -16.52 -0.84
C GLU A 29 -3.42 -17.62 -1.77
N GLU A 30 -4.72 -17.92 -1.72
CA GLU A 30 -5.34 -18.88 -2.65
C GLU A 30 -5.23 -18.42 -4.12
N ILE A 31 -5.33 -17.12 -4.38
CA ILE A 31 -5.07 -16.54 -5.70
C ILE A 31 -3.59 -16.75 -6.07
N THR A 32 -2.68 -16.37 -5.18
CA THR A 32 -1.23 -16.44 -5.47
C THR A 32 -0.71 -17.86 -5.58
N LYS A 33 -1.29 -18.83 -4.87
CA LYS A 33 -0.97 -20.27 -5.03
C LYS A 33 -1.20 -20.77 -6.45
N LYS A 34 -2.24 -20.25 -7.13
CA LYS A 34 -2.54 -20.59 -8.54
C LYS A 34 -1.58 -19.90 -9.51
N LEU A 35 -1.07 -18.72 -9.17
CA LEU A 35 -0.20 -17.93 -10.04
C LEU A 35 1.28 -18.28 -9.92
N LYS A 36 1.75 -18.63 -8.72
CA LYS A 36 3.16 -18.95 -8.45
C LYS A 36 3.75 -20.02 -9.37
N PRO A 37 3.06 -21.14 -9.65
CA PRO A 37 3.59 -22.15 -10.57
C PRO A 37 3.77 -21.64 -12.01
N LEU A 38 2.95 -20.67 -12.43
CA LEU A 38 3.02 -20.08 -13.78
C LEU A 38 4.14 -19.05 -13.92
N ALA A 39 4.64 -18.51 -12.80
CA ALA A 39 5.69 -17.50 -12.77
C ALA A 39 6.56 -17.61 -11.50
N PRO A 40 7.32 -18.71 -11.33
CA PRO A 40 8.07 -18.99 -10.10
C PRO A 40 9.19 -17.99 -9.84
N ASN A 41 9.71 -17.32 -10.87
CA ASN A 41 10.82 -16.38 -10.77
C ASN A 41 10.41 -14.96 -10.37
N LEU A 42 9.10 -14.67 -10.23
CA LEU A 42 8.65 -13.37 -9.74
C LEU A 42 8.98 -13.21 -8.25
N LYS A 43 9.27 -11.97 -7.86
CA LYS A 43 9.41 -11.66 -6.44
C LYS A 43 8.02 -11.46 -5.83
N TRP A 44 7.42 -12.54 -5.38
CA TRP A 44 6.11 -12.53 -4.71
C TRP A 44 6.17 -11.80 -3.38
N VAL A 45 5.10 -11.05 -3.09
CA VAL A 45 4.93 -10.36 -1.80
C VAL A 45 4.55 -11.41 -0.75
N SER A 46 5.13 -11.30 0.45
CA SER A 46 4.75 -12.17 1.57
C SER A 46 3.39 -11.75 2.14
N ARG A 47 2.71 -12.68 2.82
CA ARG A 47 1.41 -12.46 3.45
C ARG A 47 1.42 -11.22 4.36
N GLU A 48 2.48 -11.07 5.16
CA GLU A 48 2.65 -10.00 6.13
C GLU A 48 2.87 -8.63 5.47
N ALA A 49 3.34 -8.64 4.22
CA ALA A 49 3.62 -7.42 3.48
C ALA A 49 2.46 -6.96 2.56
N LEU A 50 1.33 -7.69 2.56
CA LEU A 50 0.15 -7.32 1.79
C LEU A 50 -0.54 -6.09 2.44
N HIS A 51 -0.74 -5.04 1.67
CA HIS A 51 -1.43 -3.82 2.09
C HIS A 51 -1.89 -3.00 0.88
N LEU A 52 -2.88 -2.13 1.07
CA LEU A 52 -3.25 -1.11 0.09
C LEU A 52 -2.52 0.20 0.45
N THR A 53 -1.53 0.58 -0.33
CA THR A 53 -0.79 1.82 -0.12
C THR A 53 -1.66 3.03 -0.46
N LEU A 54 -1.74 4.00 0.46
CA LEU A 54 -2.37 5.30 0.23
C LEU A 54 -1.35 6.36 -0.18
N LYS A 55 -0.17 6.37 0.50
CA LYS A 55 0.90 7.35 0.25
C LYS A 55 2.26 6.84 0.72
N PHE A 56 3.27 6.93 -0.12
CA PHE A 56 4.67 6.78 0.29
C PHE A 56 5.24 8.13 0.74
N CYS A 57 5.70 8.21 2.00
CA CYS A 57 6.35 9.40 2.53
C CYS A 57 7.87 9.42 2.27
N GLY A 58 8.44 8.26 1.95
CA GLY A 58 9.89 8.12 1.78
C GLY A 58 10.63 8.07 3.12
N ASN A 59 11.87 8.58 3.13
CA ASN A 59 12.68 8.70 4.33
C ASN A 59 12.50 10.09 4.93
N ILE A 60 11.89 10.19 6.10
CA ILE A 60 11.62 11.46 6.81
C ILE A 60 12.08 11.37 8.26
N SER A 61 12.28 12.51 8.90
CA SER A 61 12.70 12.57 10.31
C SER A 61 11.58 12.18 11.27
N GLN A 62 11.92 11.73 12.49
CA GLN A 62 10.93 11.45 13.53
C GLN A 62 10.03 12.67 13.82
N PRO A 63 10.56 13.90 13.98
CA PRO A 63 9.70 15.08 14.15
C PRO A 63 8.70 15.29 13.00
N THR A 64 9.09 14.99 11.76
CA THR A 64 8.18 15.06 10.61
C THR A 64 7.08 14.01 10.72
N VAL A 65 7.42 12.78 11.14
CA VAL A 65 6.43 11.72 11.41
C VAL A 65 5.42 12.17 12.44
N ASP A 66 5.87 12.77 13.53
CA ASP A 66 5.02 13.22 14.64
C ASP A 66 4.08 14.38 14.19
N MET A 67 4.60 15.32 13.40
CA MET A 67 3.79 16.41 12.83
C MET A 67 2.73 15.90 11.86
N ILE A 68 3.10 15.03 10.92
CA ILE A 68 2.15 14.39 9.99
C ILE A 68 1.08 13.63 10.78
N SER A 69 1.49 12.89 11.82
CA SER A 69 0.56 12.08 12.62
C SER A 69 -0.50 12.94 13.31
N ARG A 70 -0.09 14.09 13.84
CA ARG A 70 -1.01 15.04 14.48
C ARG A 70 -1.97 15.66 13.47
N GLU A 71 -1.45 16.17 12.36
CA GLU A 71 -2.27 16.80 11.32
C GLU A 71 -3.27 15.80 10.70
N LEU A 72 -2.87 14.54 10.48
CA LEU A 72 -3.78 13.51 10.00
C LEU A 72 -4.93 13.26 10.96
N LYS A 73 -4.67 13.24 12.28
CA LYS A 73 -5.70 13.07 13.30
C LYS A 73 -6.68 14.25 13.26
N GLU A 74 -6.19 15.47 13.28
CA GLU A 74 -7.01 16.70 13.24
C GLU A 74 -7.86 16.77 11.96
N ARG A 75 -7.27 16.40 10.82
CA ARG A 75 -8.00 16.36 9.53
C ARG A 75 -9.05 15.27 9.49
N LEU A 76 -8.77 14.12 10.05
CA LEU A 76 -9.72 13.02 10.10
C LEU A 76 -10.95 13.40 10.94
N ASP A 77 -10.76 14.02 12.09
CA ASP A 77 -11.83 14.47 12.98
C ASP A 77 -12.78 15.49 12.29
N THR A 78 -12.25 16.26 11.35
CA THR A 78 -13.01 17.29 10.60
C THR A 78 -13.57 16.79 9.26
N SER A 79 -12.96 15.80 8.63
CA SER A 79 -13.28 15.37 7.27
C SER A 79 -14.50 14.46 7.16
N ARG A 80 -14.97 13.89 8.27
CA ARG A 80 -16.11 12.96 8.35
C ARG A 80 -16.07 11.86 7.28
N ILE A 81 -14.93 11.17 7.20
CA ILE A 81 -14.79 9.99 6.36
C ILE A 81 -15.27 8.79 7.18
N ASP A 82 -16.46 8.30 6.87
CA ASP A 82 -17.04 7.13 7.52
C ASP A 82 -16.35 5.83 7.08
N PRO A 83 -16.47 4.75 7.86
CA PRO A 83 -16.10 3.41 7.40
C PRO A 83 -16.78 3.07 6.07
N PHE A 84 -16.06 2.39 5.20
CA PHE A 84 -16.56 2.05 3.86
C PHE A 84 -16.13 0.63 3.47
N THR A 85 -16.75 0.09 2.43
CA THR A 85 -16.46 -1.29 1.99
C THR A 85 -15.80 -1.29 0.63
N LEU A 86 -14.63 -1.92 0.55
CA LEU A 86 -13.95 -2.25 -0.68
C LEU A 86 -14.21 -3.70 -1.09
N LYS A 87 -13.79 -4.04 -2.30
CA LYS A 87 -13.92 -5.36 -2.88
C LYS A 87 -12.69 -5.65 -3.74
N LEU A 88 -12.22 -6.89 -3.71
CA LEU A 88 -11.20 -7.33 -4.64
C LEU A 88 -11.75 -7.35 -6.07
N SER A 89 -10.91 -7.06 -7.04
CA SER A 89 -11.27 -7.11 -8.46
C SER A 89 -10.19 -7.85 -9.27
N GLY A 90 -10.22 -7.74 -10.59
CA GLY A 90 -9.32 -8.46 -11.48
C GLY A 90 -7.83 -8.21 -11.22
N ILE A 91 -7.00 -9.03 -11.86
CA ILE A 91 -5.54 -8.93 -11.76
C ILE A 91 -5.01 -8.13 -12.96
N GLY A 92 -4.02 -7.29 -12.70
CA GLY A 92 -3.41 -6.47 -13.73
C GLY A 92 -1.91 -6.30 -13.54
N GLY A 93 -1.31 -5.46 -14.37
CA GLY A 93 0.13 -5.19 -14.31
C GLY A 93 0.46 -3.74 -14.62
N PHE A 94 1.47 -3.17 -13.95
CA PHE A 94 2.03 -1.86 -14.29
C PHE A 94 3.36 -2.01 -15.02
N PRO A 95 3.61 -1.24 -16.10
CA PRO A 95 2.71 -0.30 -16.78
C PRO A 95 1.59 -0.98 -17.57
N SER A 96 1.70 -2.24 -17.92
CA SER A 96 0.66 -3.05 -18.59
C SER A 96 0.83 -4.52 -18.25
N LEU A 97 -0.20 -5.34 -18.43
CA LEU A 97 -0.13 -6.79 -18.20
C LEU A 97 0.82 -7.50 -19.20
N LYS A 98 0.99 -6.95 -20.41
CA LYS A 98 1.91 -7.53 -21.42
C LYS A 98 3.39 -7.38 -21.06
N ARG A 99 3.77 -6.33 -20.31
CA ARG A 99 5.14 -6.07 -19.85
C ARG A 99 5.14 -5.49 -18.44
N PRO A 100 4.67 -6.24 -17.46
CA PRO A 100 4.54 -5.70 -16.11
C PRO A 100 5.91 -5.62 -15.43
N ARG A 101 6.08 -4.58 -14.61
CA ARG A 101 7.10 -4.51 -13.56
C ARG A 101 6.49 -4.87 -12.19
N VAL A 102 5.19 -4.74 -12.09
CA VAL A 102 4.39 -5.09 -10.91
C VAL A 102 3.16 -5.85 -11.38
N LEU A 103 2.91 -7.01 -10.81
CA LEU A 103 1.65 -7.73 -10.89
C LEU A 103 0.82 -7.35 -9.67
N TRP A 104 -0.44 -6.99 -9.87
CA TRP A 104 -1.29 -6.47 -8.81
C TRP A 104 -2.72 -7.02 -8.89
N LEU A 105 -3.40 -7.02 -7.74
CA LEU A 105 -4.82 -7.29 -7.59
C LEU A 105 -5.55 -5.96 -7.46
N GLY A 106 -6.58 -5.76 -8.26
CA GLY A 106 -7.37 -4.53 -8.31
C GLY A 106 -8.33 -4.41 -7.14
N ILE A 107 -8.80 -3.19 -6.95
CA ILE A 107 -9.76 -2.81 -5.93
C ILE A 107 -10.98 -2.17 -6.59
N SER A 108 -12.15 -2.50 -6.09
CA SER A 108 -13.45 -1.94 -6.45
C SER A 108 -14.30 -1.69 -5.19
N GLY A 109 -15.59 -1.43 -5.33
CA GLY A 109 -16.46 -1.08 -4.22
C GLY A 109 -16.56 0.42 -4.03
N ASP A 110 -16.60 0.93 -2.79
CA ASP A 110 -16.70 2.36 -2.52
C ASP A 110 -15.36 3.09 -2.77
N LEU A 111 -15.03 3.23 -4.05
CA LEU A 111 -13.85 3.99 -4.48
C LEU A 111 -13.99 5.48 -4.18
N SER A 112 -15.20 6.03 -4.05
CA SER A 112 -15.39 7.44 -3.73
C SER A 112 -14.82 7.78 -2.37
N SER A 113 -15.16 6.99 -1.35
CA SER A 113 -14.62 7.16 0.02
C SER A 113 -13.12 6.86 0.07
N LEU A 114 -12.64 5.85 -0.66
CA LEU A 114 -11.20 5.56 -0.78
C LEU A 114 -10.43 6.74 -1.39
N PHE A 115 -10.93 7.34 -2.47
CA PHE A 115 -10.29 8.51 -3.09
C PHE A 115 -10.32 9.75 -2.17
N LYS A 116 -11.42 9.97 -1.43
CA LYS A 116 -11.47 11.04 -0.41
C LYS A 116 -10.40 10.85 0.66
N LEU A 117 -10.27 9.63 1.21
CA LEU A 117 -9.25 9.29 2.19
C LEU A 117 -7.84 9.52 1.62
N GLN A 118 -7.56 8.98 0.44
CA GLN A 118 -6.26 9.11 -0.20
C GLN A 118 -5.91 10.58 -0.47
N LEU A 119 -6.86 11.38 -0.96
CA LEU A 119 -6.64 12.80 -1.23
C LEU A 119 -6.34 13.59 0.05
N MET A 120 -7.02 13.29 1.15
CA MET A 120 -6.74 13.88 2.46
C MET A 120 -5.31 13.54 2.91
N VAL A 121 -4.96 12.25 2.85
CA VAL A 121 -3.63 11.75 3.21
C VAL A 121 -2.54 12.40 2.34
N GLU A 122 -2.74 12.46 1.02
CA GLU A 122 -1.80 13.08 0.08
C GLU A 122 -1.58 14.56 0.42
N LYS A 123 -2.67 15.32 0.62
CA LYS A 123 -2.59 16.75 0.94
C LYS A 123 -1.84 17.00 2.25
N VAL A 124 -2.13 16.23 3.28
CA VAL A 124 -1.43 16.36 4.57
C VAL A 124 0.04 16.02 4.41
N CYS A 125 0.37 14.85 3.89
CA CYS A 125 1.75 14.41 3.80
C CYS A 125 2.61 15.32 2.92
N SER A 126 2.10 15.73 1.75
CA SER A 126 2.85 16.56 0.80
C SER A 126 3.04 18.02 1.25
N SER A 127 2.35 18.47 2.30
CA SER A 127 2.59 19.80 2.89
C SER A 127 3.87 19.88 3.72
N PHE A 128 4.45 18.74 4.10
CA PHE A 128 5.65 18.67 4.91
C PHE A 128 6.92 18.55 4.06
N LYS A 129 7.95 19.29 4.46
CA LYS A 129 9.26 19.27 3.80
C LYS A 129 9.84 17.84 3.81
N GLY A 130 10.29 17.38 2.65
CA GLY A 130 10.88 16.05 2.48
C GLY A 130 9.89 14.97 2.02
N VAL A 131 8.59 15.25 2.01
CA VAL A 131 7.58 14.38 1.39
C VAL A 131 7.20 14.93 0.02
N HIS A 132 7.49 14.17 -1.03
CA HIS A 132 7.17 14.58 -2.39
C HIS A 132 5.71 14.32 -2.72
N LYS A 133 5.10 15.27 -3.44
CA LYS A 133 3.78 15.07 -4.02
C LYS A 133 3.81 13.97 -5.07
N ASP A 134 2.78 13.12 -5.09
CA ASP A 134 2.66 12.11 -6.13
C ASP A 134 2.28 12.78 -7.47
N GLU A 135 3.10 12.53 -8.50
CA GLU A 135 2.86 13.10 -9.85
C GLU A 135 1.79 12.31 -10.62
N LYS A 136 1.61 11.04 -10.28
CA LYS A 136 0.66 10.14 -10.93
C LYS A 136 -0.65 10.06 -10.16
N SER A 137 -1.73 9.92 -10.89
CA SER A 137 -3.03 9.65 -10.32
C SER A 137 -2.99 8.37 -9.46
N PHE A 138 -3.67 8.41 -8.33
CA PHE A 138 -3.81 7.26 -7.45
C PHE A 138 -4.56 6.14 -8.18
N SER A 139 -3.96 4.97 -8.22
CA SER A 139 -4.53 3.75 -8.77
C SER A 139 -4.54 2.69 -7.68
N PRO A 140 -5.67 2.44 -7.02
CA PRO A 140 -5.73 1.52 -5.88
C PRO A 140 -5.47 0.08 -6.31
N HIS A 141 -4.49 -0.56 -5.66
CA HIS A 141 -4.08 -1.93 -5.97
C HIS A 141 -3.35 -2.58 -4.80
N LEU A 142 -3.41 -3.89 -4.74
CA LEU A 142 -2.58 -4.71 -3.86
C LEU A 142 -1.45 -5.32 -4.70
N THR A 143 -0.21 -5.03 -4.38
CA THR A 143 0.93 -5.64 -5.07
C THR A 143 1.02 -7.12 -4.73
N LEU A 144 0.95 -7.99 -5.75
CA LEU A 144 1.13 -9.44 -5.61
C LEU A 144 2.57 -9.86 -5.83
N ALA A 145 3.22 -9.31 -6.87
CA ALA A 145 4.60 -9.63 -7.20
C ALA A 145 5.31 -8.49 -7.93
N ARG A 146 6.63 -8.49 -7.84
CA ARG A 146 7.51 -7.62 -8.65
C ARG A 146 8.25 -8.45 -9.68
N VAL A 147 8.28 -7.94 -10.91
CA VAL A 147 8.93 -8.56 -12.05
C VAL A 147 10.35 -8.01 -12.17
N LYS A 148 11.36 -8.88 -12.11
CA LYS A 148 12.76 -8.50 -12.29
C LYS A 148 13.19 -8.50 -13.76
N LYS A 149 12.76 -9.53 -14.49
CA LYS A 149 13.08 -9.71 -15.92
C LYS A 149 11.79 -9.87 -16.71
N PRO A 150 11.61 -9.21 -17.84
CA PRO A 150 10.42 -9.39 -18.69
C PRO A 150 10.16 -10.85 -19.09
N SER A 151 11.23 -11.65 -19.24
CA SER A 151 11.16 -13.09 -19.56
C SER A 151 10.52 -13.94 -18.46
N ASP A 152 10.41 -13.42 -17.23
CA ASP A 152 9.74 -14.14 -16.13
C ASP A 152 8.21 -14.11 -16.25
N VAL A 153 7.68 -13.31 -17.20
CA VAL A 153 6.24 -13.19 -17.48
C VAL A 153 5.93 -14.02 -18.73
N THR A 154 5.29 -15.15 -18.53
CA THR A 154 4.94 -16.09 -19.59
C THR A 154 3.60 -15.72 -20.23
N LEU A 155 3.39 -16.15 -21.50
CA LEU A 155 2.07 -16.02 -22.14
C LEU A 155 1.00 -16.79 -21.38
N THR A 156 1.35 -17.94 -20.82
CA THR A 156 0.47 -18.75 -19.99
C THR A 156 -0.01 -17.98 -18.74
N LEU A 157 0.89 -17.24 -18.07
CA LEU A 157 0.51 -16.39 -16.96
C LEU A 157 -0.46 -15.29 -17.41
N ILE A 158 -0.16 -14.61 -18.53
CA ILE A 158 -0.99 -13.52 -19.06
C ILE A 158 -2.40 -14.05 -19.40
N ASP A 159 -2.47 -15.15 -20.10
CA ASP A 159 -3.74 -15.79 -20.47
C ASP A 159 -4.54 -16.21 -19.22
N PHE A 160 -3.89 -16.88 -18.28
CA PHE A 160 -4.51 -17.29 -17.02
C PHE A 160 -5.08 -16.10 -16.24
N VAL A 161 -4.29 -15.03 -16.09
CA VAL A 161 -4.70 -13.80 -15.36
C VAL A 161 -5.85 -13.09 -16.06
N THR A 162 -5.83 -13.04 -17.40
CA THR A 162 -6.87 -12.37 -18.20
C THR A 162 -8.23 -13.08 -18.05
N ASN A 163 -8.21 -14.43 -17.96
CA ASN A 163 -9.41 -15.23 -17.88
C ASN A 163 -9.84 -15.55 -16.44
N MET A 164 -9.00 -15.24 -15.45
CA MET A 164 -9.27 -15.54 -14.05
C MET A 164 -10.35 -14.63 -13.49
N LYS A 165 -11.43 -15.21 -12.99
CA LYS A 165 -12.45 -14.49 -12.22
C LYS A 165 -12.05 -14.46 -10.76
N VAL A 166 -11.89 -13.26 -10.22
CA VAL A 166 -11.71 -13.04 -8.78
C VAL A 166 -13.11 -13.04 -8.15
N ARG A 167 -13.28 -13.80 -7.06
CA ARG A 167 -14.54 -13.84 -6.32
C ARG A 167 -14.86 -12.46 -5.73
N ASP A 168 -16.13 -12.20 -5.49
CA ASP A 168 -16.60 -11.02 -4.75
C ASP A 168 -16.25 -11.20 -3.26
N ILE A 169 -15.14 -10.61 -2.85
CA ILE A 169 -14.67 -10.60 -1.47
C ILE A 169 -14.77 -9.17 -0.97
N PHE A 170 -15.66 -8.97 0.00
CA PHE A 170 -15.89 -7.66 0.60
C PHE A 170 -14.90 -7.43 1.73
N TRP A 171 -14.39 -6.22 1.80
CA TRP A 171 -13.36 -5.77 2.73
C TRP A 171 -13.82 -4.48 3.42
N PRO A 172 -14.32 -4.55 4.66
CA PRO A 172 -14.65 -3.36 5.45
C PRO A 172 -13.37 -2.60 5.83
N VAL A 173 -13.37 -1.32 5.56
CA VAL A 173 -12.27 -0.40 5.89
C VAL A 173 -12.72 0.51 7.03
N GLU A 174 -12.18 0.29 8.20
CA GLU A 174 -12.45 1.08 9.41
C GLU A 174 -11.22 1.84 9.89
N ILE A 175 -10.04 1.40 9.47
CA ILE A 175 -8.74 1.89 9.96
C ILE A 175 -7.78 2.05 8.78
N PHE A 176 -6.99 3.11 8.82
CA PHE A 176 -5.75 3.21 8.04
C PHE A 176 -4.55 3.45 8.95
N THR A 177 -3.36 3.11 8.51
CA THR A 177 -2.18 3.02 9.35
C THR A 177 -1.01 3.79 8.77
N PHE A 178 -0.33 4.56 9.61
CA PHE A 178 1.00 5.08 9.31
C PHE A 178 2.02 4.01 9.68
N MET A 179 2.77 3.55 8.69
CA MET A 179 3.61 2.36 8.78
C MET A 179 5.07 2.72 8.59
N LYS A 180 5.94 2.21 9.44
CA LYS A 180 7.41 2.18 9.24
C LYS A 180 7.77 0.99 8.36
N SER A 181 8.80 1.16 7.53
CA SER A 181 9.33 0.11 6.66
C SER A 181 10.83 -0.07 6.86
N ASP A 182 11.23 -1.17 7.48
CA ASP A 182 12.63 -1.55 7.61
C ASP A 182 12.97 -2.54 6.48
N LEU A 183 13.93 -2.16 5.62
CA LEU A 183 14.36 -3.01 4.51
C LEU A 183 15.39 -4.02 4.99
N THR A 184 15.13 -5.29 4.78
CA THR A 184 16.06 -6.39 5.08
C THR A 184 16.38 -7.20 3.82
N PRO A 185 17.46 -8.00 3.83
CA PRO A 185 17.76 -8.91 2.72
C PRO A 185 16.63 -9.91 2.42
N ARG A 186 15.82 -10.24 3.44
CA ARG A 186 14.67 -11.17 3.32
C ARG A 186 13.39 -10.47 2.85
N GLY A 187 13.33 -9.15 2.89
CA GLY A 187 12.15 -8.35 2.52
C GLY A 187 11.97 -7.15 3.44
N ALA A 188 10.91 -6.40 3.22
CA ALA A 188 10.55 -5.30 4.10
C ALA A 188 9.79 -5.82 5.33
N ILE A 189 10.17 -5.31 6.50
CA ILE A 189 9.43 -5.51 7.75
C ILE A 189 8.65 -4.23 8.02
N TYR A 190 7.36 -4.36 8.29
CA TYR A 190 6.47 -3.24 8.53
C TYR A 190 6.07 -3.19 10.00
N THR A 191 6.19 -1.99 10.60
CA THR A 191 5.83 -1.73 11.98
C THR A 191 4.83 -0.58 12.03
N PRO A 192 3.63 -0.78 12.58
CA PRO A 192 2.66 0.30 12.77
C PRO A 192 3.22 1.39 13.68
N LEU A 193 3.15 2.64 13.24
CA LEU A 193 3.47 3.82 14.05
C LEU A 193 2.22 4.39 14.69
N VAL A 194 1.18 4.63 13.88
CA VAL A 194 -0.12 5.15 14.33
C VAL A 194 -1.24 4.52 13.52
N ARG A 195 -2.32 4.14 14.18
CA ARG A 195 -3.58 3.70 13.57
C ARG A 195 -4.65 4.77 13.73
N TYR A 196 -5.38 5.05 12.65
CA TYR A 196 -6.44 6.07 12.60
C TYR A 196 -7.76 5.38 12.31
N LYS A 197 -8.73 5.53 13.21
CA LYS A 197 -10.08 4.99 13.04
C LYS A 197 -10.93 5.97 12.23
N LEU A 198 -11.61 5.48 11.20
CA LEU A 198 -12.58 6.24 10.41
C LEU A 198 -13.89 6.44 11.21
N GLY A 199 -14.69 7.44 10.82
CA GLY A 199 -15.98 7.69 11.44
C GLY A 199 -15.95 8.76 12.54
N GLY A 200 -14.79 9.33 12.89
CA GLY A 200 -14.67 10.32 13.97
C GLY A 200 -14.91 9.76 15.35
N ALA A 201 -14.52 10.47 16.40
CA ALA A 201 -15.07 10.23 17.74
C ALA A 201 -16.53 10.76 17.75
N LEU A 202 -17.47 9.89 18.13
CA LEU A 202 -18.78 10.32 18.58
C LEU A 202 -18.63 11.18 19.82
#